data_4ac49f937656811059983d91becc0825
#
_entry.id   4ac49f937656811059983d91becc0825
#
_cell.length_a   1.000
_cell.length_b   1.000
_cell.length_c   1.000
_cell.angle_alpha   90.00
_cell.angle_beta   90.00
_cell.angle_gamma   90.00
#
_symmetry.space_group_name_H-M   'P 1'
#
loop_
_entity.id
_entity.type
_entity.pdbx_description
1 polymer ?
#
loop_
_entity_poly.entity_id
_entity_poly.type
_entity_poly.pdbx_seq_one_letter_code
_entity_poly.pdbx_strand_id
1 'polypeptide(L)'
;MKFLPRISNEVFEDQSSAKNVEMREFDLHLDSQYSYFFNKLFSDVTYDEVRYQNEQALSVIFRSHLERVVELVKENFSYSESLVEVGCGKATFFNLLSNSGFRNLRGFDRTYQGSDPRITKDYLSDFHKPLSADGILLRHVLEHIPDPVGFLTDLEQINQKSLKFVIEVPSMEWNIKAKAYWDFGYEHANYFTVESFKKIFKECKIYKVFSEQYLLVIADSSSLVERVRSDSEPSAEFEKMLDESLANNSLTKFARGGGRYWIWGAGGK
;
A
#
# COMPACT_ATOMS: atom_id res chain seq x y z
N MET A 1 21.65 5.67 10.99
CA MET A 1 21.35 4.70 9.91
C MET A 1 20.52 3.58 10.48
N LYS A 2 19.45 3.28 9.84
CA LYS A 2 18.52 2.22 10.23
C LYS A 2 18.53 1.16 9.13
N PHE A 3 18.50 -0.11 9.49
CA PHE A 3 18.45 -1.20 8.54
C PHE A 3 17.13 -1.95 8.73
N LEU A 4 16.42 -2.17 7.64
CA LEU A 4 15.18 -2.94 7.61
C LEU A 4 15.33 -4.14 6.67
N PRO A 5 14.57 -5.23 6.88
CA PRO A 5 14.46 -6.28 5.88
C PRO A 5 14.01 -5.69 4.54
N ARG A 6 14.62 -6.16 3.45
CA ARG A 6 14.28 -5.71 2.09
C ARG A 6 12.80 -5.93 1.78
N ILE A 7 12.25 -7.05 2.25
CA ILE A 7 10.82 -7.40 2.17
C ILE A 7 10.38 -7.89 3.55
N SER A 8 9.31 -7.33 4.08
CA SER A 8 8.83 -7.62 5.44
C SER A 8 7.96 -8.88 5.53
N ASN A 9 7.28 -9.23 4.43
CA ASN A 9 6.29 -10.31 4.38
C ASN A 9 6.82 -11.59 3.69
N GLU A 10 8.11 -11.87 3.79
CA GLU A 10 8.67 -13.13 3.31
C GLU A 10 8.58 -14.23 4.38
N VAL A 11 8.21 -15.43 3.93
CA VAL A 11 8.20 -16.65 4.76
C VAL A 11 9.39 -17.52 4.39
N PHE A 12 10.11 -17.99 5.40
CA PHE A 12 11.29 -18.81 5.25
C PHE A 12 11.04 -20.23 5.79
N GLU A 13 11.60 -21.24 5.12
CA GLU A 13 11.43 -22.65 5.50
C GLU A 13 12.12 -22.99 6.82
N ASP A 14 13.21 -22.28 7.15
CA ASP A 14 13.99 -22.53 8.35
C ASP A 14 14.55 -21.25 8.98
N GLN A 15 14.99 -21.38 10.24
CA GLN A 15 15.55 -20.29 11.02
C GLN A 15 16.87 -19.72 10.45
N SER A 16 17.67 -20.55 9.80
CA SER A 16 18.95 -20.10 9.22
C SER A 16 18.70 -19.15 8.07
N SER A 17 17.80 -19.53 7.17
CA SER A 17 17.38 -18.71 6.04
C SER A 17 16.77 -17.39 6.51
N ALA A 18 15.91 -17.43 7.53
CA ALA A 18 15.30 -16.21 8.10
C ALA A 18 16.32 -15.25 8.75
N LYS A 19 17.40 -15.79 9.34
CA LYS A 19 18.47 -14.95 9.93
C LYS A 19 19.37 -14.28 8.90
N ASN A 20 19.40 -14.82 7.67
CA ASN A 20 20.20 -14.30 6.57
C ASN A 20 19.37 -13.41 5.61
N VAL A 21 18.22 -12.91 6.07
CA VAL A 21 17.41 -11.97 5.30
C VAL A 21 18.22 -10.75 4.86
N GLU A 22 18.04 -10.35 3.62
CA GLU A 22 18.71 -9.17 3.09
C GLU A 22 18.21 -7.91 3.81
N MET A 23 19.14 -7.18 4.42
CA MET A 23 18.87 -5.91 5.12
C MET A 23 19.28 -4.75 4.23
N ARG A 24 18.46 -3.71 4.19
CA ARG A 24 18.71 -2.47 3.43
C ARG A 24 18.73 -1.27 4.35
N GLU A 25 19.53 -0.28 4.00
CA GLU A 25 19.48 1.03 4.66
C GLU A 25 18.15 1.70 4.39
N PHE A 26 17.61 2.31 5.45
CA PHE A 26 16.35 3.02 5.43
C PHE A 26 16.55 4.44 5.94
N ASP A 27 16.11 5.42 5.15
CA ASP A 27 16.22 6.84 5.46
C ASP A 27 14.93 7.56 5.05
N LEU A 28 14.16 8.01 6.05
CA LEU A 28 12.82 8.54 5.84
C LEU A 28 12.85 10.07 5.79
N HIS A 29 12.40 10.62 4.67
CA HIS A 29 12.31 12.04 4.39
C HIS A 29 10.86 12.47 4.19
N LEU A 30 10.57 13.75 4.42
CA LEU A 30 9.27 14.36 4.17
C LEU A 30 9.27 15.04 2.80
N ASP A 31 8.31 14.70 1.94
CA ASP A 31 7.98 15.51 0.78
C ASP A 31 7.22 16.76 1.22
N SER A 32 7.80 17.94 1.04
CA SER A 32 7.19 19.20 1.53
C SER A 32 5.98 19.64 0.72
N GLN A 33 5.88 19.23 -0.53
CA GLN A 33 4.78 19.58 -1.40
C GLN A 33 3.52 18.79 -1.06
N TYR A 34 3.67 17.46 -0.99
CA TYR A 34 2.53 16.56 -0.79
C TYR A 34 2.41 16.02 0.63
N SER A 35 3.38 16.31 1.52
CA SER A 35 3.37 15.89 2.92
C SER A 35 3.25 14.38 3.16
N TYR A 36 3.71 13.55 2.23
CA TYR A 36 3.98 12.15 2.50
C TYR A 36 5.45 11.95 2.86
N PHE A 37 5.74 10.87 3.58
CA PHE A 37 7.11 10.50 3.87
C PHE A 37 7.59 9.48 2.86
N PHE A 38 8.87 9.54 2.49
CA PHE A 38 9.46 8.62 1.53
C PHE A 38 10.83 8.11 1.99
N ASN A 39 11.14 6.88 1.62
CA ASN A 39 12.46 6.32 1.85
C ASN A 39 13.42 6.82 0.75
N LYS A 40 14.30 7.75 1.10
CA LYS A 40 15.27 8.33 0.15
C LYS A 40 16.24 7.31 -0.45
N LEU A 41 16.48 6.21 0.28
CA LEU A 41 17.37 5.13 -0.14
C LEU A 41 16.61 3.97 -0.79
N PHE A 42 15.33 4.16 -1.12
CA PHE A 42 14.54 3.14 -1.78
C PHE A 42 15.13 2.80 -3.15
N SER A 43 15.23 1.52 -3.41
CA SER A 43 15.47 0.97 -4.76
C SER A 43 14.45 -0.13 -5.03
N ASP A 44 14.17 -0.38 -6.29
CA ASP A 44 13.16 -1.34 -6.71
C ASP A 44 13.30 -2.70 -6.01
N VAL A 45 12.16 -3.22 -5.60
CA VAL A 45 12.04 -4.50 -4.92
C VAL A 45 11.40 -5.51 -5.86
N THR A 46 12.07 -6.65 -6.05
CA THR A 46 11.50 -7.79 -6.77
C THR A 46 10.97 -8.79 -5.75
N TYR A 47 9.69 -9.13 -5.86
CA TYR A 47 9.02 -10.10 -4.99
C TYR A 47 9.24 -11.53 -5.50
N ASP A 48 9.58 -12.42 -4.57
CA ASP A 48 9.59 -13.87 -4.82
C ASP A 48 8.15 -14.39 -4.69
N GLU A 49 7.59 -14.90 -5.79
CA GLU A 49 6.19 -15.37 -5.84
C GLU A 49 5.88 -16.50 -4.83
N VAL A 50 6.90 -17.25 -4.39
CA VAL A 50 6.75 -18.37 -3.45
C VAL A 50 6.83 -17.89 -2.00
N ARG A 51 7.75 -16.99 -1.71
CA ARG A 51 8.04 -16.53 -0.34
C ARG A 51 7.17 -15.38 0.11
N TYR A 52 6.76 -14.52 -0.81
CA TYR A 52 5.97 -13.34 -0.49
C TYR A 52 4.54 -13.69 -0.09
N GLN A 53 4.19 -13.39 1.15
CA GLN A 53 2.87 -13.68 1.72
C GLN A 53 2.09 -12.39 1.96
N ASN A 54 1.29 -12.00 0.98
CA ASN A 54 0.44 -10.80 1.03
C ASN A 54 -1.04 -11.09 1.33
N GLU A 55 -1.42 -12.38 1.55
CA GLU A 55 -2.81 -12.76 1.78
C GLU A 55 -3.19 -12.66 3.26
N GLN A 56 -4.05 -11.72 3.58
CA GLN A 56 -4.54 -11.49 4.94
C GLN A 56 -6.00 -11.95 5.15
N ALA A 57 -6.71 -12.37 4.09
CA ALA A 57 -8.12 -12.73 4.15
C ALA A 57 -8.42 -14.03 4.90
N LEU A 58 -7.40 -14.72 5.41
CA LEU A 58 -7.57 -15.81 6.37
C LEU A 58 -8.10 -15.32 7.72
N SER A 59 -7.80 -14.08 8.09
CA SER A 59 -8.32 -13.42 9.29
C SER A 59 -9.78 -13.02 9.11
N VAL A 60 -10.64 -13.38 10.07
CA VAL A 60 -12.06 -12.96 10.09
C VAL A 60 -12.16 -11.43 10.17
N ILE A 61 -11.30 -10.79 10.97
CA ILE A 61 -11.29 -9.33 11.14
C ILE A 61 -10.93 -8.65 9.82
N PHE A 62 -9.94 -9.19 9.12
CA PHE A 62 -9.53 -8.63 7.83
C PHE A 62 -10.60 -8.84 6.75
N ARG A 63 -11.31 -9.99 6.75
CA ARG A 63 -12.46 -10.18 5.85
C ARG A 63 -13.57 -9.17 6.07
N SER A 64 -13.92 -8.89 7.32
CA SER A 64 -14.91 -7.84 7.64
C SER A 64 -14.45 -6.45 7.18
N HIS A 65 -13.14 -6.19 7.23
CA HIS A 65 -12.58 -4.97 6.65
C HIS A 65 -12.75 -4.96 5.13
N LEU A 66 -12.43 -6.04 4.42
CA LEU A 66 -12.63 -6.12 2.96
C LEU A 66 -14.10 -5.91 2.58
N GLU A 67 -15.05 -6.50 3.33
CA GLU A 67 -16.49 -6.29 3.15
C GLU A 67 -16.86 -4.81 3.32
N ARG A 68 -16.29 -4.12 4.33
CA ARG A 68 -16.51 -2.68 4.50
C ARG A 68 -15.98 -1.88 3.31
N VAL A 69 -14.82 -2.23 2.76
CA VAL A 69 -14.27 -1.58 1.55
C VAL A 69 -15.18 -1.83 0.35
N VAL A 70 -15.73 -3.05 0.17
CA VAL A 70 -16.71 -3.34 -0.87
C VAL A 70 -17.94 -2.42 -0.75
N GLU A 71 -18.47 -2.21 0.46
CA GLU A 71 -19.61 -1.30 0.65
C GLU A 71 -19.26 0.14 0.26
N LEU A 72 -18.08 0.63 0.59
CA LEU A 72 -17.62 1.96 0.18
C LEU A 72 -17.46 2.07 -1.35
N VAL A 73 -17.05 1.00 -2.02
CA VAL A 73 -17.04 0.95 -3.50
C VAL A 73 -18.46 1.02 -4.06
N LYS A 74 -19.43 0.27 -3.51
CA LYS A 74 -20.85 0.31 -3.92
C LYS A 74 -21.49 1.69 -3.70
N GLU A 75 -21.10 2.41 -2.67
CA GLU A 75 -21.59 3.77 -2.40
C GLU A 75 -21.12 4.78 -3.48
N ASN A 76 -20.06 4.49 -4.22
CA ASN A 76 -19.41 5.41 -5.16
C ASN A 76 -19.44 4.96 -6.63
N PHE A 77 -19.83 3.71 -6.91
CA PHE A 77 -19.91 3.14 -8.25
C PHE A 77 -21.18 2.33 -8.45
N SER A 78 -21.75 2.41 -9.64
CA SER A 78 -22.83 1.52 -10.07
C SER A 78 -22.26 0.17 -10.54
N TYR A 79 -23.05 -0.90 -10.48
CA TYR A 79 -22.61 -2.25 -10.89
C TYR A 79 -22.30 -2.37 -12.40
N SER A 80 -22.75 -1.41 -13.21
CA SER A 80 -22.49 -1.36 -14.66
C SER A 80 -21.16 -0.69 -14.99
N GLU A 81 -20.58 0.06 -14.06
CA GLU A 81 -19.31 0.74 -14.26
C GLU A 81 -18.15 -0.24 -14.35
N SER A 82 -17.15 0.11 -15.14
CA SER A 82 -15.96 -0.70 -15.34
C SER A 82 -14.89 -0.34 -14.32
N LEU A 83 -14.45 -1.32 -13.52
CA LEU A 83 -13.44 -1.14 -12.50
C LEU A 83 -12.18 -1.93 -12.86
N VAL A 84 -11.03 -1.34 -12.57
CA VAL A 84 -9.72 -1.96 -12.73
C VAL A 84 -9.03 -2.02 -11.38
N GLU A 85 -8.67 -3.22 -10.93
CA GLU A 85 -7.84 -3.41 -9.73
C GLU A 85 -6.38 -3.63 -10.16
N VAL A 86 -5.50 -2.73 -9.75
CA VAL A 86 -4.05 -2.84 -9.95
C VAL A 86 -3.43 -3.37 -8.66
N GLY A 87 -2.58 -4.40 -8.78
CA GLY A 87 -2.05 -5.10 -7.62
C GLY A 87 -3.08 -6.01 -6.95
N CYS A 88 -3.88 -6.75 -7.74
CA CYS A 88 -4.95 -7.58 -7.19
C CYS A 88 -4.46 -8.84 -6.43
N GLY A 89 -3.16 -9.11 -6.39
CA GLY A 89 -2.55 -10.22 -5.66
C GLY A 89 -3.16 -11.56 -6.00
N LYS A 90 -3.67 -12.26 -4.99
CA LYS A 90 -4.37 -13.55 -5.15
C LYS A 90 -5.84 -13.40 -5.57
N ALA A 91 -6.26 -12.21 -5.98
CA ALA A 91 -7.61 -11.86 -6.42
C ALA A 91 -8.71 -11.98 -5.35
N THR A 92 -8.37 -11.95 -4.07
CA THR A 92 -9.37 -12.08 -3.00
C THR A 92 -10.36 -10.93 -3.02
N PHE A 93 -9.88 -9.68 -3.07
CA PHE A 93 -10.77 -8.51 -3.14
C PHE A 93 -11.49 -8.40 -4.48
N PHE A 94 -10.81 -8.70 -5.58
CA PHE A 94 -11.39 -8.80 -6.91
C PHE A 94 -12.61 -9.73 -6.95
N ASN A 95 -12.48 -10.90 -6.33
CA ASN A 95 -13.56 -11.89 -6.23
C ASN A 95 -14.70 -11.40 -5.34
N LEU A 96 -14.42 -10.69 -4.24
CA LEU A 96 -15.46 -10.08 -3.41
C LEU A 96 -16.27 -9.03 -4.18
N LEU A 97 -15.63 -8.16 -4.97
CA LEU A 97 -16.32 -7.23 -5.86
C LEU A 97 -17.18 -7.96 -6.91
N SER A 98 -16.62 -8.98 -7.55
CA SER A 98 -17.33 -9.80 -8.53
C SER A 98 -18.57 -10.44 -7.92
N ASN A 99 -18.44 -11.05 -6.74
CA ASN A 99 -19.54 -11.70 -6.01
C ASN A 99 -20.58 -10.69 -5.50
N SER A 100 -20.20 -9.45 -5.27
CA SER A 100 -21.09 -8.38 -4.86
C SER A 100 -21.92 -7.77 -6.00
N GLY A 101 -21.66 -8.16 -7.26
CA GLY A 101 -22.45 -7.79 -8.41
C GLY A 101 -21.73 -6.97 -9.48
N PHE A 102 -20.51 -6.51 -9.24
CA PHE A 102 -19.70 -5.84 -10.30
C PHE A 102 -19.27 -6.86 -11.35
N ARG A 103 -19.60 -6.61 -12.61
CA ARG A 103 -19.35 -7.54 -13.73
C ARG A 103 -18.25 -7.09 -14.66
N ASN A 104 -18.05 -5.77 -14.77
CA ASN A 104 -17.06 -5.16 -15.65
C ASN A 104 -15.75 -4.93 -14.89
N LEU A 105 -15.13 -6.03 -14.44
CA LEU A 105 -13.89 -6.02 -13.65
C LEU A 105 -12.70 -6.47 -14.51
N ARG A 106 -11.57 -5.79 -14.35
CA ARG A 106 -10.25 -6.23 -14.83
C ARG A 106 -9.25 -6.13 -13.71
N GLY A 107 -8.34 -7.09 -13.63
CA GLY A 107 -7.25 -7.11 -12.66
C GLY A 107 -5.88 -7.11 -13.33
N PHE A 108 -4.88 -6.50 -12.68
CA PHE A 108 -3.49 -6.55 -13.08
C PHE A 108 -2.63 -6.89 -11.87
N ASP A 109 -1.85 -7.96 -11.95
CA ASP A 109 -0.87 -8.30 -10.93
C ASP A 109 0.17 -9.26 -11.51
N ARG A 110 1.45 -8.88 -11.42
CA ARG A 110 2.54 -9.71 -11.95
C ARG A 110 2.69 -11.05 -11.23
N THR A 111 2.35 -11.10 -9.94
CA THR A 111 2.50 -12.29 -9.10
C THR A 111 1.26 -13.17 -9.06
N TYR A 112 0.21 -12.83 -9.82
CA TYR A 112 -1.04 -13.60 -9.86
C TYR A 112 -0.83 -15.05 -10.27
N GLN A 113 -1.31 -15.97 -9.46
CA GLN A 113 -1.14 -17.43 -9.65
C GLN A 113 -2.42 -18.15 -10.08
N GLY A 114 -3.53 -17.43 -10.21
CA GLY A 114 -4.82 -18.00 -10.63
C GLY A 114 -4.99 -18.08 -12.15
N SER A 115 -6.21 -18.41 -12.58
CA SER A 115 -6.57 -18.60 -13.99
C SER A 115 -7.77 -17.78 -14.44
N ASP A 116 -8.19 -16.76 -13.68
CA ASP A 116 -9.30 -15.89 -14.07
C ASP A 116 -8.88 -15.07 -15.33
N PRO A 117 -9.59 -15.21 -16.48
CA PRO A 117 -9.22 -14.53 -17.72
C PRO A 117 -9.38 -13.01 -17.64
N ARG A 118 -10.05 -12.48 -16.63
CA ARG A 118 -10.20 -11.03 -16.39
C ARG A 118 -8.96 -10.42 -15.75
N ILE A 119 -8.02 -11.25 -15.26
CA ILE A 119 -6.80 -10.81 -14.59
C ILE A 119 -5.61 -11.03 -15.51
N THR A 120 -4.88 -9.96 -15.78
CA THR A 120 -3.65 -9.99 -16.56
C THR A 120 -2.46 -10.15 -15.60
N LYS A 121 -1.66 -11.21 -15.82
CA LYS A 121 -0.45 -11.48 -15.03
C LYS A 121 0.69 -10.59 -15.52
N ASP A 122 0.56 -9.28 -15.31
CA ASP A 122 1.54 -8.27 -15.69
C ASP A 122 1.28 -6.97 -14.90
N TYR A 123 2.23 -6.03 -14.99
CA TYR A 123 1.99 -4.65 -14.55
C TYR A 123 1.03 -3.94 -15.53
N LEU A 124 0.20 -3.04 -15.02
CA LEU A 124 -0.54 -2.13 -15.87
C LEU A 124 0.45 -1.13 -16.50
N SER A 125 0.64 -1.22 -17.79
CA SER A 125 1.62 -0.47 -18.58
C SER A 125 1.00 0.10 -19.86
N ASP A 126 1.79 0.85 -20.60
CA ASP A 126 1.42 1.42 -21.92
C ASP A 126 0.93 0.38 -22.93
N PHE A 127 1.36 -0.87 -22.79
CA PHE A 127 0.90 -1.97 -23.66
C PHE A 127 -0.57 -2.32 -23.47
N HIS A 128 -1.19 -1.92 -22.37
CA HIS A 128 -2.60 -2.17 -22.06
C HIS A 128 -3.51 -0.99 -22.44
N LYS A 129 -2.97 0.00 -23.16
CA LYS A 129 -3.76 1.13 -23.74
C LYS A 129 -4.60 0.66 -24.93
N PRO A 130 -5.79 1.22 -25.14
CA PRO A 130 -6.46 2.21 -24.30
C PRO A 130 -7.19 1.56 -23.12
N LEU A 131 -7.08 2.17 -21.95
CA LEU A 131 -7.87 1.84 -20.77
C LEU A 131 -9.13 2.72 -20.78
N SER A 132 -10.30 2.14 -20.47
CA SER A 132 -11.55 2.89 -20.35
C SER A 132 -12.29 2.44 -19.09
N ALA A 133 -11.72 2.79 -17.94
CA ALA A 133 -12.25 2.47 -16.63
C ALA A 133 -13.03 3.65 -16.03
N ASP A 134 -14.10 3.37 -15.32
CA ASP A 134 -14.80 4.34 -14.48
C ASP A 134 -14.13 4.49 -13.12
N GLY A 135 -13.46 3.42 -12.66
CA GLY A 135 -12.67 3.42 -11.44
C GLY A 135 -11.40 2.60 -11.51
N ILE A 136 -10.33 3.10 -10.87
CA ILE A 136 -9.09 2.35 -10.64
C ILE A 136 -8.90 2.17 -9.14
N LEU A 137 -8.74 0.91 -8.72
CA LEU A 137 -8.54 0.51 -7.34
C LEU A 137 -7.07 0.17 -7.12
N LEU A 138 -6.47 0.81 -6.12
CA LEU A 138 -5.08 0.67 -5.69
C LEU A 138 -5.07 0.31 -4.21
N ARG A 139 -5.09 -0.99 -3.90
CA ARG A 139 -5.09 -1.42 -2.50
C ARG A 139 -3.72 -1.97 -2.13
N HIS A 140 -3.05 -1.30 -1.21
CA HIS A 140 -1.67 -1.63 -0.82
C HIS A 140 -0.73 -1.70 -2.02
N VAL A 141 -0.79 -0.67 -2.86
CA VAL A 141 0.05 -0.52 -4.07
C VAL A 141 0.82 0.79 -4.03
N LEU A 142 0.14 1.90 -3.70
CA LEU A 142 0.71 3.24 -3.86
C LEU A 142 1.92 3.47 -2.93
N GLU A 143 1.95 2.82 -1.78
CA GLU A 143 3.08 2.85 -0.85
C GLU A 143 4.36 2.23 -1.42
N HIS A 144 4.26 1.36 -2.41
CA HIS A 144 5.40 0.72 -3.07
C HIS A 144 5.91 1.49 -4.30
N ILE A 145 5.21 2.54 -4.73
CA ILE A 145 5.52 3.30 -5.95
C ILE A 145 6.41 4.49 -5.62
N PRO A 146 7.66 4.56 -6.10
CA PRO A 146 8.59 5.65 -5.74
C PRO A 146 8.07 7.05 -6.02
N ASP A 147 7.34 7.22 -7.12
CA ASP A 147 6.70 8.47 -7.52
C ASP A 147 5.18 8.31 -7.57
N PRO A 148 4.49 8.40 -6.43
CA PRO A 148 3.07 8.09 -6.35
C PRO A 148 2.19 9.07 -7.14
N VAL A 149 2.55 10.35 -7.18
CA VAL A 149 1.78 11.36 -7.91
C VAL A 149 1.99 11.21 -9.42
N GLY A 150 3.22 10.95 -9.87
CA GLY A 150 3.51 10.61 -11.26
C GLY A 150 2.74 9.38 -11.72
N PHE A 151 2.71 8.31 -10.90
CA PHE A 151 1.97 7.10 -11.21
C PHE A 151 0.46 7.34 -11.35
N LEU A 152 -0.15 8.12 -10.45
CA LEU A 152 -1.57 8.48 -10.57
C LEU A 152 -1.84 9.31 -11.84
N THR A 153 -0.93 10.22 -12.19
CA THR A 153 -1.01 11.01 -13.42
C THR A 153 -0.91 10.11 -14.66
N ASP A 154 0.00 9.15 -14.67
CA ASP A 154 0.16 8.21 -15.78
C ASP A 154 -1.11 7.33 -15.93
N LEU A 155 -1.69 6.88 -14.83
CA LEU A 155 -2.96 6.13 -14.86
C LEU A 155 -4.12 6.96 -15.42
N GLU A 156 -4.20 8.25 -15.08
CA GLU A 156 -5.18 9.16 -15.66
C GLU A 156 -4.97 9.31 -17.17
N GLN A 157 -3.72 9.54 -17.60
CA GLN A 157 -3.40 9.76 -19.02
C GLN A 157 -3.65 8.55 -19.92
N ILE A 158 -3.43 7.33 -19.42
CA ILE A 158 -3.73 6.11 -20.19
C ILE A 158 -5.21 5.78 -20.24
N ASN A 159 -6.04 6.41 -19.40
CA ASN A 159 -7.48 6.20 -19.38
C ASN A 159 -8.18 7.15 -20.37
N GLN A 160 -9.09 6.63 -21.19
CA GLN A 160 -9.76 7.41 -22.22
C GLN A 160 -10.92 8.27 -21.73
N LYS A 161 -11.28 8.16 -20.46
CA LYS A 161 -12.38 8.91 -19.85
C LYS A 161 -12.01 9.32 -18.44
N SER A 162 -12.74 10.27 -17.87
CA SER A 162 -12.63 10.61 -16.45
C SER A 162 -12.85 9.35 -15.59
N LEU A 163 -12.05 9.20 -14.55
CA LEU A 163 -12.12 8.06 -13.64
C LEU A 163 -12.11 8.53 -12.17
N LYS A 164 -12.50 7.63 -11.27
CA LYS A 164 -12.26 7.79 -9.84
C LYS A 164 -11.17 6.84 -9.37
N PHE A 165 -10.28 7.34 -8.54
CA PHE A 165 -9.35 6.51 -7.79
C PHE A 165 -10.00 6.03 -6.49
N VAL A 166 -9.78 4.75 -6.16
CA VAL A 166 -10.02 4.17 -4.84
C VAL A 166 -8.67 3.68 -4.33
N ILE A 167 -8.09 4.40 -3.38
CA ILE A 167 -6.72 4.14 -2.91
C ILE A 167 -6.79 3.71 -1.45
N GLU A 168 -6.22 2.57 -1.12
CA GLU A 168 -6.04 2.11 0.26
C GLU A 168 -4.56 1.92 0.56
N VAL A 169 -4.09 2.60 1.62
CA VAL A 169 -2.68 2.56 2.06
C VAL A 169 -2.59 2.53 3.58
N PRO A 170 -1.47 2.05 4.17
CA PRO A 170 -1.21 2.19 5.59
C PRO A 170 -1.20 3.66 6.04
N SER A 171 -1.75 3.91 7.23
CA SER A 171 -1.79 5.25 7.84
C SER A 171 -0.54 5.51 8.65
N MET A 172 0.25 6.50 8.24
CA MET A 172 1.43 6.91 9.00
C MET A 172 1.06 7.45 10.39
N GLU A 173 -0.06 8.17 10.51
CA GLU A 173 -0.53 8.66 11.81
C GLU A 173 -0.86 7.51 12.77
N TRP A 174 -1.47 6.44 12.24
CA TRP A 174 -1.76 5.26 13.05
C TRP A 174 -0.47 4.54 13.45
N ASN A 175 0.48 4.38 12.54
CA ASN A 175 1.76 3.74 12.80
C ASN A 175 2.50 4.44 13.97
N ILE A 176 2.49 5.76 13.98
CA ILE A 176 3.08 6.56 15.05
C ILE A 176 2.30 6.39 16.36
N LYS A 177 0.97 6.60 16.30
CA LYS A 177 0.09 6.53 17.49
C LYS A 177 0.10 5.15 18.14
N ALA A 178 0.06 4.09 17.34
CA ALA A 178 0.07 2.71 17.80
C ALA A 178 1.48 2.18 18.11
N LYS A 179 2.53 2.95 17.78
CA LYS A 179 3.93 2.50 17.83
C LYS A 179 4.15 1.22 17.03
N ALA A 180 3.52 1.17 15.85
CA ALA A 180 3.50 0.01 14.97
C ALA A 180 4.80 -0.06 14.13
N TYR A 181 5.93 -0.28 14.78
CA TYR A 181 7.25 -0.28 14.11
C TYR A 181 7.42 -1.37 13.08
N TRP A 182 6.66 -2.46 13.21
CA TRP A 182 6.62 -3.57 12.25
C TRP A 182 5.98 -3.19 10.91
N ASP A 183 5.29 -2.05 10.84
CA ASP A 183 4.67 -1.52 9.64
C ASP A 183 5.65 -0.69 8.78
N PHE A 184 6.83 -0.38 9.34
CA PHE A 184 7.91 0.21 8.59
C PHE A 184 8.69 -0.90 7.88
N GLY A 185 8.58 -0.97 6.57
CA GLY A 185 9.28 -1.91 5.71
C GLY A 185 10.08 -1.17 4.64
N TYR A 186 11.27 -1.68 4.29
CA TYR A 186 12.05 -1.10 3.19
C TYR A 186 11.28 -1.13 1.86
N GLU A 187 10.42 -2.13 1.67
CA GLU A 187 9.57 -2.27 0.50
C GLU A 187 8.51 -1.17 0.33
N HIS A 188 8.20 -0.42 1.40
CA HIS A 188 7.39 0.77 1.30
C HIS A 188 8.27 1.97 0.91
N ALA A 189 8.15 2.39 -0.35
CA ALA A 189 8.80 3.60 -0.83
C ALA A 189 8.23 4.85 -0.14
N ASN A 190 6.92 4.82 0.20
CA ASN A 190 6.20 5.95 0.77
C ASN A 190 5.32 5.58 1.96
N TYR A 191 5.05 6.58 2.80
CA TYR A 191 4.18 6.51 3.97
C TYR A 191 3.25 7.72 3.96
N PHE A 192 1.95 7.47 3.90
CA PHE A 192 0.95 8.50 3.68
C PHE A 192 0.23 8.91 4.96
N THR A 193 -0.16 10.19 4.99
CA THR A 193 -0.99 10.81 6.01
C THR A 193 -2.32 11.28 5.40
N VAL A 194 -3.28 11.63 6.23
CA VAL A 194 -4.50 12.31 5.75
C VAL A 194 -4.16 13.59 4.99
N GLU A 195 -3.16 14.34 5.49
CA GLU A 195 -2.72 15.58 4.86
C GLU A 195 -2.07 15.35 3.49
N SER A 196 -1.39 14.22 3.30
CA SER A 196 -0.83 13.86 2.00
C SER A 196 -1.89 13.85 0.91
N PHE A 197 -3.00 13.18 1.16
CA PHE A 197 -4.07 13.06 0.15
C PHE A 197 -4.83 14.37 -0.08
N LYS A 198 -4.96 15.24 0.92
CA LYS A 198 -5.50 16.58 0.75
C LYS A 198 -4.61 17.49 -0.10
N LYS A 199 -3.32 17.17 -0.19
CA LYS A 199 -2.38 17.89 -1.06
C LYS A 199 -2.22 17.24 -2.44
N ILE A 200 -2.41 15.93 -2.54
CA ILE A 200 -2.40 15.20 -3.81
C ILE A 200 -3.68 15.46 -4.62
N PHE A 201 -4.83 15.59 -3.95
CA PHE A 201 -6.10 15.87 -4.60
C PHE A 201 -6.71 17.19 -4.05
N LYS A 202 -7.24 18.02 -4.94
CA LYS A 202 -7.98 19.24 -4.57
C LYS A 202 -9.24 18.90 -3.77
N GLU A 203 -9.89 17.79 -4.13
CA GLU A 203 -11.08 17.26 -3.47
C GLU A 203 -10.98 15.73 -3.38
N CYS A 204 -11.17 15.19 -2.19
CA CYS A 204 -11.20 13.74 -1.95
C CYS A 204 -12.01 13.41 -0.70
N LYS A 205 -12.58 12.20 -0.69
CA LYS A 205 -13.16 11.60 0.52
C LYS A 205 -12.13 10.69 1.14
N ILE A 206 -11.86 10.85 2.43
CA ILE A 206 -10.90 10.04 3.16
C ILE A 206 -11.60 9.34 4.30
N TYR A 207 -11.49 8.02 4.34
CA TYR A 207 -12.03 7.17 5.39
C TYR A 207 -10.87 6.51 6.13
N LYS A 208 -10.92 6.54 7.46
CA LYS A 208 -10.05 5.74 8.30
C LYS A 208 -10.71 4.39 8.49
N VAL A 209 -10.12 3.35 7.93
CA VAL A 209 -10.66 1.99 7.95
C VAL A 209 -9.74 1.04 8.73
N PHE A 210 -10.20 -0.18 8.98
CA PHE A 210 -9.46 -1.19 9.73
C PHE A 210 -8.91 -0.66 11.06
N SER A 211 -9.80 -0.14 11.92
CA SER A 211 -9.42 0.50 13.19
C SER A 211 -8.41 1.64 13.04
N GLU A 212 -8.57 2.47 12.02
CA GLU A 212 -7.71 3.60 11.62
C GLU A 212 -6.32 3.19 11.06
N GLN A 213 -6.02 1.89 10.96
CA GLN A 213 -4.72 1.41 10.46
C GLN A 213 -4.50 1.75 8.98
N TYR A 214 -5.60 1.86 8.21
CA TYR A 214 -5.52 2.21 6.80
C TYR A 214 -6.32 3.48 6.49
N LEU A 215 -5.84 4.23 5.49
CA LEU A 215 -6.57 5.30 4.83
C LEU A 215 -7.17 4.75 3.55
N LEU A 216 -8.49 4.87 3.39
CA LEU A 216 -9.18 4.65 2.12
C LEU A 216 -9.59 5.99 1.54
N VAL A 217 -9.10 6.30 0.36
CA VAL A 217 -9.30 7.58 -0.34
C VAL A 217 -10.08 7.36 -1.61
N ILE A 218 -11.12 8.17 -1.82
CA ILE A 218 -11.89 8.18 -3.06
C ILE A 218 -11.83 9.59 -3.64
N ALA A 219 -11.31 9.72 -4.85
CA ALA A 219 -11.12 11.00 -5.51
C ALA A 219 -11.33 10.90 -7.02
N ASP A 220 -11.94 11.92 -7.61
CA ASP A 220 -11.98 12.03 -9.07
C ASP A 220 -10.59 12.37 -9.62
N SER A 221 -10.20 11.78 -10.75
CA SER A 221 -8.90 12.03 -11.36
C SER A 221 -8.71 13.51 -11.73
N SER A 222 -9.78 14.20 -12.11
CA SER A 222 -9.77 15.64 -12.40
C SER A 222 -9.42 16.52 -11.19
N SER A 223 -9.47 15.97 -9.98
CA SER A 223 -9.07 16.67 -8.75
C SER A 223 -7.58 16.49 -8.43
N LEU A 224 -6.85 15.65 -9.18
CA LEU A 224 -5.41 15.46 -9.01
C LEU A 224 -4.68 16.80 -9.22
N VAL A 225 -3.76 17.14 -8.34
CA VAL A 225 -2.95 18.34 -8.50
C VAL A 225 -1.85 18.11 -9.53
N GLU A 226 -1.47 19.20 -10.21
CA GLU A 226 -0.37 19.13 -11.16
C GLU A 226 0.93 18.76 -10.45
N ARG A 227 1.66 17.81 -11.03
CA ARG A 227 2.93 17.35 -10.48
C ARG A 227 4.00 18.44 -10.59
N VAL A 228 4.54 18.85 -9.45
CA VAL A 228 5.74 19.69 -9.38
C VAL A 228 6.82 18.87 -8.66
N ARG A 229 8.02 18.77 -9.22
CA ARG A 229 9.15 18.15 -8.53
C ARG A 229 9.78 19.18 -7.58
N SER A 230 9.79 18.88 -6.29
CA SER A 230 10.58 19.63 -5.30
C SER A 230 11.24 18.64 -4.33
N ASP A 231 12.55 18.76 -4.19
CA ASP A 231 13.29 18.05 -3.14
C ASP A 231 13.30 18.94 -1.88
N SER A 232 12.89 18.40 -0.75
CA SER A 232 12.94 19.09 0.54
C SER A 232 13.49 18.19 1.64
N GLU A 233 14.24 18.81 2.55
CA GLU A 233 14.79 18.14 3.73
C GLU A 233 13.70 17.89 4.79
N PRO A 234 13.78 16.79 5.59
CA PRO A 234 12.82 16.50 6.63
C PRO A 234 12.86 17.54 7.75
N SER A 235 11.74 17.72 8.44
CA SER A 235 11.75 18.55 9.65
C SER A 235 12.47 17.83 10.79
N ALA A 236 13.35 18.49 11.49
CA ALA A 236 14.08 17.96 12.64
C ALA A 236 13.15 17.43 13.77
N GLU A 237 11.94 17.98 13.86
CA GLU A 237 10.91 17.56 14.81
C GLU A 237 10.37 16.15 14.50
N PHE A 238 10.18 15.83 13.21
CA PHE A 238 9.74 14.50 12.79
C PHE A 238 10.84 13.45 12.97
N GLU A 239 12.09 13.76 12.64
CA GLU A 239 13.22 12.86 12.89
C GLU A 239 13.32 12.49 14.37
N LYS A 240 13.17 13.47 15.24
CA LYS A 240 13.16 13.26 16.69
C LYS A 240 12.01 12.34 17.12
N MET A 241 10.81 12.57 16.62
CA MET A 241 9.63 11.75 16.90
C MET A 241 9.79 10.31 16.41
N LEU A 242 10.35 10.11 15.22
CA LEU A 242 10.64 8.78 14.67
C LEU A 242 11.73 8.08 15.49
N ASP A 243 12.77 8.78 15.89
CA ASP A 243 13.85 8.24 16.71
C ASP A 243 13.37 7.85 18.11
N GLU A 244 12.57 8.68 18.77
CA GLU A 244 11.94 8.37 20.04
C GLU A 244 11.01 7.15 19.92
N SER A 245 10.26 7.09 18.84
CA SER A 245 9.37 6.01 18.50
C SER A 245 10.14 4.69 18.33
N LEU A 246 11.19 4.66 17.52
CA LEU A 246 12.03 3.48 17.27
C LEU A 246 12.89 3.09 18.50
N ALA A 247 13.39 4.06 19.28
CA ALA A 247 14.17 3.81 20.48
C ALA A 247 13.34 3.19 21.63
N ASN A 248 12.04 3.49 21.67
CA ASN A 248 11.11 2.96 22.66
C ASN A 248 10.49 1.61 22.26
N ASN A 249 10.96 1.00 21.19
CA ASN A 249 10.45 -0.27 20.72
C ASN A 249 10.59 -1.37 21.77
N SER A 250 9.47 -1.90 22.25
CA SER A 250 9.43 -3.00 23.22
C SER A 250 10.12 -4.27 22.69
N LEU A 251 10.11 -4.50 21.38
CA LEU A 251 10.79 -5.65 20.73
C LEU A 251 12.31 -5.55 20.89
N THR A 252 12.91 -4.36 20.81
CA THR A 252 14.36 -4.17 21.07
C THR A 252 14.72 -4.41 22.52
N LYS A 253 13.84 -4.05 23.48
CA LYS A 253 14.02 -4.39 24.90
C LYS A 253 13.88 -5.88 25.14
N PHE A 254 12.95 -6.54 24.46
CA PHE A 254 12.78 -7.99 24.51
C PHE A 254 14.00 -8.72 23.92
N ALA A 255 14.48 -8.35 22.73
CA ALA A 255 15.65 -8.96 22.11
C ALA A 255 16.92 -8.87 22.97
N ARG A 256 17.10 -7.78 23.74
CA ARG A 256 18.23 -7.61 24.67
C ARG A 256 18.13 -8.44 25.94
N GLY A 257 16.96 -8.96 26.28
CA GLY A 257 16.71 -9.74 27.50
C GLY A 257 17.15 -11.19 27.45
N GLY A 258 17.65 -11.71 26.33
CA GLY A 258 18.21 -13.07 26.19
C GLY A 258 17.22 -14.23 26.35
N GLY A 259 15.93 -13.98 26.39
CA GLY A 259 14.87 -14.99 26.46
C GLY A 259 14.57 -15.65 25.11
N ARG A 260 13.95 -16.84 25.14
CA ARG A 260 13.35 -17.44 23.94
C ARG A 260 11.96 -16.86 23.78
N TYR A 261 11.71 -16.25 22.62
CA TYR A 261 10.40 -15.67 22.28
C TYR A 261 9.82 -16.38 21.06
N TRP A 262 8.53 -16.61 21.10
CA TRP A 262 7.77 -17.14 19.98
C TRP A 262 6.88 -16.01 19.46
N ILE A 263 7.01 -15.67 18.17
CA ILE A 263 6.12 -14.72 17.51
C ILE A 263 5.09 -15.55 16.74
N TRP A 264 3.86 -15.56 17.26
CA TRP A 264 2.75 -16.24 16.60
C TRP A 264 2.04 -15.26 15.67
N GLY A 265 1.89 -15.64 14.39
CA GLY A 265 1.15 -14.83 13.42
C GLY A 265 1.90 -13.59 12.93
N ALA A 266 3.24 -13.64 12.88
CA ALA A 266 4.07 -12.53 12.41
C ALA A 266 3.84 -12.12 10.94
N GLY A 267 3.10 -12.88 10.16
CA GLY A 267 2.68 -12.57 8.79
C GLY A 267 1.20 -12.21 8.64
N GLY A 268 0.46 -12.06 9.74
CA GLY A 268 -0.94 -11.67 9.72
C GLY A 268 -1.16 -10.46 10.61
N LYS A 269 -1.52 -9.33 10.01
CA LYS A 269 -1.99 -8.16 10.74
C LYS A 269 -3.40 -8.39 11.28
#